data_298c6a9a3831319c1359d5794c554f33
#
_entry.id   298c6a9a3831319c1359d5794c554f33
#
_cell.length_a   1.000
_cell.length_b   1.000
_cell.length_c   1.000
_cell.angle_alpha   90.00
_cell.angle_beta   90.00
_cell.angle_gamma   90.00
#
_symmetry.space_group_name_H-M   'P 1'
#
loop_
_entity.id
_entity.type
_entity.pdbx_description
1 polymer ?
#
loop_
_entity_poly.entity_id
_entity_poly.type
_entity_poly.pdbx_seq_one_letter_code
_entity_poly.pdbx_strand_id
1 'polypeptide(L)'
;TLQRGRVTLAAIPSFSGNVLPAIVKSFRVRHPKVNVTVNDVINEQVLEMVRDREVELGVAFEPAGASSLTFTPLYLDRFVAVVPRDSVLAGHRLIDWNTLLEQPFITLQRPSAVRVMLEEHLQARQMKLPVEFESHQLATVGRMVASGLGVSVVPALCAEQMRELGACCITLHEPVVERAIGVLTKPGHELSAAAQAMFDCLFERAW
;
A
#
# COMPACT_ATOMS: atom_id res chain seq x y z
N THR A 1 -21.05 -10.14 22.17
CA THR A 1 -21.35 -9.85 20.75
C THR A 1 -21.69 -8.38 20.63
N LEU A 2 -20.94 -7.62 19.85
CA LEU A 2 -21.21 -6.22 19.53
C LEU A 2 -22.57 -6.15 18.82
N GLN A 3 -23.58 -5.59 19.51
CA GLN A 3 -24.96 -5.57 18.99
C GLN A 3 -25.17 -4.45 17.95
N ARG A 4 -24.50 -3.32 18.05
CA ARG A 4 -24.51 -2.18 17.13
C ARG A 4 -23.24 -1.35 17.34
N GLY A 5 -22.77 -0.68 16.30
CA GLY A 5 -21.63 0.22 16.42
C GLY A 5 -21.19 0.79 15.07
N ARG A 6 -20.15 1.58 15.14
CA ARG A 6 -19.47 2.14 13.96
C ARG A 6 -17.97 2.01 14.20
N VAL A 7 -17.23 1.59 13.18
CA VAL A 7 -15.78 1.67 13.14
C VAL A 7 -15.37 2.49 11.93
N THR A 8 -14.51 3.46 12.15
CA THR A 8 -13.89 4.27 11.09
C THR A 8 -12.40 4.02 11.14
N LEU A 9 -11.82 3.67 10.00
CA LEU A 9 -10.39 3.48 9.86
C LEU A 9 -9.86 4.25 8.65
N ALA A 10 -8.58 4.60 8.70
CA ALA A 10 -7.84 5.14 7.58
C ALA A 10 -6.84 4.11 7.09
N ALA A 11 -6.62 4.01 5.79
CA ALA A 11 -5.65 3.09 5.24
C ALA A 11 -5.05 3.62 3.94
N ILE A 12 -3.79 3.25 3.68
CA ILE A 12 -3.10 3.59 2.44
C ILE A 12 -3.74 2.88 1.24
N PRO A 13 -3.69 3.48 0.04
CA PRO A 13 -4.39 2.97 -1.14
C PRO A 13 -4.06 1.53 -1.52
N SER A 14 -2.79 1.12 -1.41
CA SER A 14 -2.37 -0.25 -1.70
C SER A 14 -3.07 -1.29 -0.82
N PHE A 15 -3.33 -0.96 0.45
CA PHE A 15 -4.03 -1.82 1.39
C PHE A 15 -5.55 -1.72 1.25
N SER A 16 -6.08 -0.49 1.16
CA SER A 16 -7.52 -0.22 1.06
C SER A 16 -8.17 -0.93 -0.12
N GLY A 17 -7.54 -0.87 -1.29
CA GLY A 17 -8.11 -1.41 -2.52
C GLY A 17 -7.91 -2.91 -2.69
N ASN A 18 -6.85 -3.49 -2.10
CA ASN A 18 -6.42 -4.85 -2.42
C ASN A 18 -6.63 -5.86 -1.29
N VAL A 19 -6.63 -5.40 -0.05
CA VAL A 19 -6.66 -6.29 1.13
C VAL A 19 -7.88 -6.05 2.00
N LEU A 20 -8.14 -4.81 2.34
CA LEU A 20 -9.16 -4.42 3.32
C LEU A 20 -10.57 -4.90 2.98
N PRO A 21 -11.02 -4.95 1.71
CA PRO A 21 -12.36 -5.45 1.38
C PRO A 21 -12.63 -6.88 1.85
N ALA A 22 -11.64 -7.78 1.74
CA ALA A 22 -11.77 -9.15 2.22
C ALA A 22 -11.86 -9.22 3.75
N ILE A 23 -11.10 -8.36 4.44
CA ILE A 23 -11.13 -8.26 5.91
C ILE A 23 -12.49 -7.72 6.37
N VAL A 24 -12.98 -6.66 5.73
CA VAL A 24 -14.31 -6.09 6.04
C VAL A 24 -15.42 -7.10 5.79
N LYS A 25 -15.32 -7.92 4.74
CA LYS A 25 -16.27 -9.02 4.49
C LYS A 25 -16.29 -10.02 5.65
N SER A 26 -15.13 -10.47 6.12
CA SER A 26 -15.02 -11.38 7.29
C SER A 26 -15.55 -10.74 8.57
N PHE A 27 -15.22 -9.47 8.79
CA PHE A 27 -15.71 -8.69 9.92
C PHE A 27 -17.25 -8.60 9.92
N ARG A 28 -17.87 -8.33 8.77
CA ARG A 28 -19.33 -8.22 8.63
C ARG A 28 -20.08 -9.51 8.93
N VAL A 29 -19.47 -10.66 8.68
CA VAL A 29 -20.09 -11.96 9.05
C VAL A 29 -20.25 -12.08 10.55
N ARG A 30 -19.29 -11.62 11.34
CA ARG A 30 -19.31 -11.69 12.81
C ARG A 30 -20.03 -10.52 13.48
N HIS A 31 -20.01 -9.37 12.83
CA HIS A 31 -20.55 -8.10 13.33
C HIS A 31 -21.50 -7.45 12.31
N PRO A 32 -22.63 -8.08 11.95
CA PRO A 32 -23.49 -7.63 10.84
C PRO A 32 -24.16 -6.27 11.06
N LYS A 33 -24.22 -5.79 12.31
CA LYS A 33 -24.85 -4.52 12.68
C LYS A 33 -23.84 -3.41 12.95
N VAL A 34 -22.56 -3.63 12.65
CA VAL A 34 -21.52 -2.61 12.79
C VAL A 34 -21.27 -1.97 11.42
N ASN A 35 -21.38 -0.66 11.35
CA ASN A 35 -21.05 0.10 10.16
C ASN A 35 -19.54 0.30 10.07
N VAL A 36 -18.98 0.12 8.88
CA VAL A 36 -17.56 0.31 8.60
C VAL A 36 -17.39 1.47 7.64
N THR A 37 -16.57 2.45 8.01
CA THR A 37 -16.15 3.55 7.14
C THR A 37 -14.65 3.44 6.90
N VAL A 38 -14.23 3.48 5.64
CA VAL A 38 -12.83 3.44 5.23
C VAL A 38 -12.46 4.79 4.62
N ASN A 39 -11.43 5.43 5.17
CA ASN A 39 -10.79 6.58 4.57
C ASN A 39 -9.56 6.09 3.81
N ASP A 40 -9.67 6.06 2.50
CA ASP A 40 -8.59 5.71 1.58
C ASP A 40 -7.77 6.97 1.30
N VAL A 41 -6.65 7.11 1.99
CA VAL A 41 -5.84 8.34 2.01
C VAL A 41 -4.34 8.02 1.97
N ILE A 42 -3.53 9.02 1.65
CA ILE A 42 -2.07 8.87 1.61
C ILE A 42 -1.50 8.61 3.02
N ASN A 43 -0.30 8.04 3.06
CA ASN A 43 0.36 7.59 4.29
C ASN A 43 0.40 8.65 5.40
N GLU A 44 0.79 9.88 5.06
CA GLU A 44 0.89 10.99 6.01
C GLU A 44 -0.47 11.34 6.61
N GLN A 45 -1.53 11.33 5.80
CA GLN A 45 -2.90 11.58 6.26
C GLN A 45 -3.41 10.45 7.17
N VAL A 46 -3.03 9.19 6.93
CA VAL A 46 -3.35 8.10 7.87
C VAL A 46 -2.78 8.39 9.24
N LEU A 47 -1.50 8.78 9.31
CA LEU A 47 -0.82 9.10 10.57
C LEU A 47 -1.49 10.29 11.28
N GLU A 48 -1.83 11.36 10.54
CA GLU A 48 -2.51 12.54 11.05
C GLU A 48 -3.87 12.20 11.64
N MET A 49 -4.71 11.46 10.88
CA MET A 49 -6.06 11.09 11.32
C MET A 49 -6.04 10.24 12.61
N VAL A 50 -5.06 9.35 12.78
CA VAL A 50 -4.89 8.60 14.04
C VAL A 50 -4.40 9.51 15.16
N ARG A 51 -3.42 10.38 14.89
CA ARG A 51 -2.87 11.32 15.86
C ARG A 51 -3.94 12.27 16.38
N ASP A 52 -4.77 12.79 15.50
CA ASP A 52 -5.81 13.76 15.78
C ASP A 52 -7.11 13.10 16.27
N ARG A 53 -7.14 11.76 16.33
CA ARG A 53 -8.29 10.97 16.80
C ARG A 53 -9.53 11.09 15.91
N GLU A 54 -9.34 11.40 14.63
CA GLU A 54 -10.40 11.33 13.64
C GLU A 54 -10.78 9.88 13.34
N VAL A 55 -9.81 8.97 13.45
CA VAL A 55 -9.99 7.51 13.40
C VAL A 55 -9.29 6.86 14.58
N GLU A 56 -9.77 5.70 14.99
CA GLU A 56 -9.14 4.90 16.06
C GLU A 56 -8.04 3.98 15.51
N LEU A 57 -8.15 3.54 14.25
CA LEU A 57 -7.25 2.63 13.57
C LEU A 57 -6.75 3.23 12.26
N GLY A 58 -5.45 3.16 12.05
CA GLY A 58 -4.82 3.45 10.77
C GLY A 58 -4.05 2.25 10.26
N VAL A 59 -4.03 2.01 8.96
CA VAL A 59 -3.15 1.02 8.34
C VAL A 59 -2.23 1.74 7.36
N ALA A 60 -0.94 1.70 7.64
CA ALA A 60 0.07 2.45 6.90
C ALA A 60 1.43 1.77 6.93
N PHE A 61 2.39 2.34 6.20
CA PHE A 61 3.79 1.95 6.34
C PHE A 61 4.33 2.33 7.72
N GLU A 62 5.29 1.55 8.19
CA GLU A 62 6.01 1.85 9.43
C GLU A 62 6.58 3.27 9.39
N PRO A 63 6.26 4.12 10.38
CA PRO A 63 6.81 5.47 10.43
C PRO A 63 8.34 5.49 10.46
N ALA A 64 8.94 6.39 9.72
CA ALA A 64 10.38 6.61 9.78
C ALA A 64 10.74 7.37 11.06
N GLY A 65 11.59 6.78 11.91
CA GLY A 65 12.06 7.41 13.14
C GLY A 65 11.04 7.37 14.29
N ALA A 66 11.22 8.24 15.27
CA ALA A 66 10.35 8.30 16.45
C ALA A 66 8.94 8.75 16.09
N SER A 67 7.96 7.97 16.46
CA SER A 67 6.53 8.28 16.25
C SER A 67 5.82 8.41 17.59
N SER A 68 4.85 9.32 17.67
CA SER A 68 3.92 9.43 18.79
C SER A 68 2.79 8.40 18.75
N LEU A 69 2.78 7.55 17.72
CA LEU A 69 1.79 6.50 17.52
C LEU A 69 2.40 5.14 17.80
N THR A 70 1.59 4.21 18.27
CA THR A 70 1.96 2.79 18.38
C THR A 70 1.79 2.13 17.03
N PHE A 71 2.85 1.47 16.54
CA PHE A 71 2.83 0.70 15.31
C PHE A 71 2.88 -0.79 15.65
N THR A 72 1.89 -1.54 15.19
CA THR A 72 1.83 -2.99 15.33
C THR A 72 1.95 -3.62 13.94
N PRO A 73 3.08 -4.28 13.62
CA PRO A 73 3.32 -4.78 12.26
C PRO A 73 2.34 -5.88 11.87
N LEU A 74 1.85 -5.82 10.63
CA LEU A 74 1.02 -6.86 10.01
C LEU A 74 1.87 -7.77 9.11
N TYR A 75 2.63 -7.19 8.19
CA TYR A 75 3.48 -7.95 7.28
C TYR A 75 4.50 -7.03 6.59
N LEU A 76 5.48 -7.67 5.94
CA LEU A 76 6.52 -6.99 5.18
C LEU A 76 6.17 -7.02 3.69
N ASP A 77 5.82 -5.87 3.13
CA ASP A 77 5.52 -5.74 1.69
C ASP A 77 6.79 -5.48 0.89
N ARG A 78 6.94 -6.20 -0.22
CA ARG A 78 8.00 -5.99 -1.20
C ARG A 78 7.45 -5.22 -2.37
N PHE A 79 8.32 -4.50 -3.08
CA PHE A 79 7.94 -3.82 -4.30
C PHE A 79 8.20 -4.71 -5.50
N VAL A 80 7.33 -4.60 -6.51
CA VAL A 80 7.42 -5.35 -7.77
C VAL A 80 7.44 -4.41 -8.96
N ALA A 81 8.13 -4.81 -10.02
CA ALA A 81 8.09 -4.12 -11.30
C ALA A 81 6.74 -4.37 -12.00
N VAL A 82 6.22 -3.33 -12.65
CA VAL A 82 5.02 -3.39 -13.49
C VAL A 82 5.41 -3.00 -14.89
N VAL A 83 5.15 -3.88 -15.86
CA VAL A 83 5.54 -3.71 -17.27
C VAL A 83 4.37 -4.00 -18.19
N PRO A 84 4.37 -3.44 -19.42
CA PRO A 84 3.38 -3.80 -20.46
C PRO A 84 3.42 -5.30 -20.76
N ARG A 85 2.27 -5.91 -21.02
CA ARG A 85 2.17 -7.36 -21.33
C ARG A 85 2.92 -7.79 -22.58
N ASP A 86 3.00 -6.91 -23.55
CA ASP A 86 3.68 -7.10 -24.84
C ASP A 86 5.15 -6.65 -24.84
N SER A 87 5.63 -6.16 -23.70
CA SER A 87 7.04 -5.83 -23.50
C SER A 87 7.91 -7.09 -23.48
N VAL A 88 9.13 -6.96 -24.02
CA VAL A 88 10.16 -8.02 -23.89
C VAL A 88 10.45 -8.36 -22.42
N LEU A 89 10.24 -7.43 -21.51
CA LEU A 89 10.42 -7.63 -20.07
C LEU A 89 9.37 -8.57 -19.47
N ALA A 90 8.18 -8.67 -20.06
CA ALA A 90 7.07 -9.47 -19.52
C ALA A 90 7.38 -10.98 -19.46
N GLY A 91 8.34 -11.45 -20.25
CA GLY A 91 8.82 -12.84 -20.22
C GLY A 91 9.75 -13.20 -19.05
N HIS A 92 10.22 -12.21 -18.30
CA HIS A 92 11.14 -12.41 -17.18
C HIS A 92 10.37 -12.72 -15.90
N ARG A 93 10.93 -13.61 -15.07
CA ARG A 93 10.41 -13.86 -13.71
C ARG A 93 11.04 -12.93 -12.67
N LEU A 94 12.24 -12.46 -12.97
CA LEU A 94 13.06 -11.63 -12.10
C LEU A 94 13.76 -10.58 -12.97
N ILE A 95 13.79 -9.33 -12.52
CA ILE A 95 14.42 -8.21 -13.21
C ILE A 95 15.19 -7.35 -12.20
N ASP A 96 16.33 -6.82 -12.63
CA ASP A 96 17.06 -5.83 -11.83
C ASP A 96 16.67 -4.39 -12.18
N TRP A 97 17.06 -3.47 -11.33
CA TRP A 97 16.73 -2.06 -11.49
C TRP A 97 17.41 -1.44 -12.73
N ASN A 98 18.64 -1.83 -13.08
CA ASN A 98 19.32 -1.28 -14.23
C ASN A 98 18.52 -1.56 -15.51
N THR A 99 18.10 -2.80 -15.71
CA THR A 99 17.27 -3.20 -16.84
C THR A 99 15.92 -2.48 -16.85
N LEU A 100 15.27 -2.35 -15.69
CA LEU A 100 13.97 -1.67 -15.58
C LEU A 100 14.08 -0.18 -15.91
N LEU A 101 15.13 0.49 -15.42
CA LEU A 101 15.33 1.93 -15.57
C LEU A 101 15.82 2.35 -16.96
N GLU A 102 16.07 1.42 -17.88
CA GLU A 102 16.26 1.71 -19.30
C GLU A 102 14.95 2.13 -19.99
N GLN A 103 13.81 1.91 -19.34
CA GLN A 103 12.48 2.23 -19.85
C GLN A 103 11.97 3.56 -19.28
N PRO A 104 11.07 4.27 -20.02
CA PRO A 104 10.32 5.40 -19.46
C PRO A 104 9.61 4.98 -18.18
N PHE A 105 9.68 5.79 -17.13
CA PHE A 105 9.14 5.45 -15.82
C PHE A 105 7.88 6.25 -15.49
N ILE A 106 6.87 5.54 -15.03
CA ILE A 106 5.59 6.09 -14.58
C ILE A 106 5.56 5.98 -13.06
N THR A 107 5.35 7.07 -12.36
CA THR A 107 5.36 7.07 -10.89
C THR A 107 4.16 7.78 -10.28
N LEU A 108 3.99 7.61 -8.99
CA LEU A 108 3.03 8.40 -8.20
C LEU A 108 3.56 9.82 -8.01
N GLN A 109 2.66 10.81 -8.06
CA GLN A 109 2.99 12.19 -7.75
C GLN A 109 3.29 12.36 -6.26
N ARG A 110 4.06 13.39 -5.95
CA ARG A 110 4.27 13.82 -4.55
C ARG A 110 3.00 14.52 -3.99
N PRO A 111 2.68 14.38 -2.71
CA PRO A 111 3.37 13.51 -1.77
C PRO A 111 2.93 12.05 -1.94
N SER A 112 3.90 11.13 -1.97
CA SER A 112 3.66 9.68 -2.02
C SER A 112 4.78 8.97 -1.27
N ALA A 113 4.43 8.22 -0.22
CA ALA A 113 5.40 7.44 0.53
C ALA A 113 6.08 6.39 -0.35
N VAL A 114 5.35 5.78 -1.29
CA VAL A 114 5.91 4.83 -2.28
C VAL A 114 7.01 5.50 -3.09
N ARG A 115 6.75 6.66 -3.66
CA ARG A 115 7.74 7.40 -4.46
C ARG A 115 8.98 7.76 -3.63
N VAL A 116 8.78 8.31 -2.45
CA VAL A 116 9.88 8.68 -1.55
C VAL A 116 10.76 7.48 -1.23
N MET A 117 10.17 6.34 -0.87
CA MET A 117 10.91 5.11 -0.59
C MET A 117 11.73 4.62 -1.78
N LEU A 118 11.15 4.64 -2.99
CA LEU A 118 11.86 4.24 -4.21
C LEU A 118 13.04 5.15 -4.49
N GLU A 119 12.84 6.46 -4.42
CA GLU A 119 13.89 7.45 -4.65
C GLU A 119 15.03 7.33 -3.63
N GLU A 120 14.73 7.16 -2.34
CA GLU A 120 15.73 6.96 -1.29
C GLU A 120 16.56 5.71 -1.49
N HIS A 121 15.93 4.57 -1.82
CA HIS A 121 16.63 3.32 -2.08
C HIS A 121 17.54 3.39 -3.31
N LEU A 122 17.10 4.08 -4.35
CA LEU A 122 17.90 4.26 -5.57
C LEU A 122 19.02 5.27 -5.38
N GLN A 123 18.77 6.36 -4.64
CA GLN A 123 19.77 7.37 -4.35
C GLN A 123 20.97 6.78 -3.59
N ALA A 124 20.75 5.88 -2.65
CA ALA A 124 21.81 5.18 -1.93
C ALA A 124 22.74 4.38 -2.87
N ARG A 125 22.31 4.10 -4.11
CA ARG A 125 23.08 3.40 -5.15
C ARG A 125 23.42 4.28 -6.33
N GLN A 126 23.32 5.61 -6.17
CA GLN A 126 23.56 6.60 -7.23
C GLN A 126 22.68 6.40 -8.49
N MET A 127 21.52 5.80 -8.31
CA MET A 127 20.52 5.59 -9.36
C MET A 127 19.39 6.63 -9.23
N LYS A 128 18.72 6.93 -10.34
CA LYS A 128 17.57 7.84 -10.39
C LYS A 128 16.44 7.23 -11.21
N LEU A 129 15.19 7.55 -10.83
CA LEU A 129 14.03 7.21 -11.64
C LEU A 129 14.00 8.09 -12.90
N PRO A 130 13.96 7.52 -14.12
CA PRO A 130 13.78 8.28 -15.36
C PRO A 130 12.31 8.64 -15.56
N VAL A 131 11.75 9.45 -14.66
CA VAL A 131 10.31 9.79 -14.61
C VAL A 131 9.91 10.58 -15.86
N GLU A 132 8.98 10.03 -16.64
CA GLU A 132 8.35 10.71 -17.77
C GLU A 132 6.87 11.01 -17.51
N PHE A 133 6.20 10.18 -16.72
CA PHE A 133 4.78 10.34 -16.40
C PHE A 133 4.52 10.22 -14.91
N GLU A 134 3.52 10.98 -14.44
CA GLU A 134 3.11 11.01 -13.04
C GLU A 134 1.60 10.98 -12.90
N SER A 135 1.09 10.29 -11.88
CA SER A 135 -0.32 10.28 -11.51
C SER A 135 -0.48 10.13 -10.00
N HIS A 136 -1.60 10.58 -9.45
CA HIS A 136 -1.93 10.37 -8.03
C HIS A 136 -2.44 8.97 -7.71
N GLN A 137 -3.01 8.28 -8.69
CA GLN A 137 -3.73 7.03 -8.47
C GLN A 137 -2.99 5.82 -9.00
N LEU A 138 -2.85 4.78 -8.17
CA LEU A 138 -2.26 3.49 -8.57
C LEU A 138 -2.97 2.88 -9.79
N ALA A 139 -4.30 2.97 -9.84
CA ALA A 139 -5.07 2.46 -10.97
C ALA A 139 -4.71 3.19 -12.28
N THR A 140 -4.51 4.50 -12.23
CA THR A 140 -4.07 5.28 -13.41
C THR A 140 -2.67 4.88 -13.84
N VAL A 141 -1.73 4.75 -12.90
CA VAL A 141 -0.37 4.25 -13.17
C VAL A 141 -0.44 2.88 -13.87
N GLY A 142 -1.22 1.94 -13.34
CA GLY A 142 -1.39 0.60 -13.93
C GLY A 142 -1.96 0.64 -15.36
N ARG A 143 -2.93 1.51 -15.64
CA ARG A 143 -3.48 1.69 -16.98
C ARG A 143 -2.49 2.33 -17.95
N MET A 144 -1.70 3.29 -17.49
CA MET A 144 -0.65 3.91 -18.30
C MET A 144 0.42 2.88 -18.67
N VAL A 145 0.84 2.02 -17.74
CA VAL A 145 1.75 0.91 -18.03
C VAL A 145 1.11 -0.05 -19.04
N ALA A 146 -0.13 -0.48 -18.80
CA ALA A 146 -0.85 -1.39 -19.71
C ALA A 146 -1.01 -0.83 -21.12
N SER A 147 -1.02 0.51 -21.26
CA SER A 147 -1.08 1.21 -22.56
C SER A 147 0.28 1.31 -23.25
N GLY A 148 1.35 0.79 -22.68
CA GLY A 148 2.69 0.79 -23.28
C GLY A 148 3.47 2.09 -23.10
N LEU A 149 3.05 3.00 -22.22
CA LEU A 149 3.73 4.29 -22.00
C LEU A 149 5.06 4.16 -21.24
N GLY A 150 5.27 3.05 -20.56
CA GLY A 150 6.49 2.81 -19.79
C GLY A 150 6.29 1.74 -18.73
N VAL A 151 7.15 1.74 -17.73
CA VAL A 151 7.16 0.80 -16.61
C VAL A 151 6.92 1.52 -15.29
N SER A 152 6.62 0.76 -14.24
CA SER A 152 6.48 1.30 -12.89
C SER A 152 6.96 0.32 -11.84
N VAL A 153 6.97 0.75 -10.60
CA VAL A 153 7.21 -0.09 -9.42
C VAL A 153 6.13 0.24 -8.37
N VAL A 154 5.48 -0.79 -7.88
CA VAL A 154 4.38 -0.67 -6.91
C VAL A 154 4.55 -1.69 -5.78
N PRO A 155 3.90 -1.49 -4.62
CA PRO A 155 3.81 -2.51 -3.58
C PRO A 155 3.25 -3.82 -4.13
N ALA A 156 3.78 -4.98 -3.70
CA ALA A 156 3.32 -6.29 -4.18
C ALA A 156 1.85 -6.55 -3.89
N LEU A 157 1.27 -5.91 -2.87
CA LEU A 157 -0.18 -5.91 -2.63
C LEU A 157 -1.01 -5.48 -3.84
N CYS A 158 -0.45 -4.62 -4.68
CA CYS A 158 -1.11 -4.12 -5.90
C CYS A 158 -0.96 -5.06 -7.09
N ALA A 159 -0.19 -6.14 -6.99
CA ALA A 159 0.15 -6.97 -8.16
C ALA A 159 -1.08 -7.53 -8.87
N GLU A 160 -2.09 -8.01 -8.13
CA GLU A 160 -3.32 -8.51 -8.76
C GLU A 160 -4.09 -7.38 -9.46
N GLN A 161 -4.25 -6.25 -8.81
CA GLN A 161 -4.86 -5.05 -9.41
C GLN A 161 -4.15 -4.65 -10.71
N MET A 162 -2.82 -4.66 -10.74
CA MET A 162 -2.06 -4.34 -11.96
C MET A 162 -2.33 -5.34 -13.08
N ARG A 163 -2.44 -6.64 -12.76
CA ARG A 163 -2.79 -7.67 -13.74
C ARG A 163 -4.21 -7.50 -14.29
N GLU A 164 -5.17 -7.22 -13.43
CA GLU A 164 -6.57 -6.92 -13.81
C GLU A 164 -6.66 -5.69 -14.72
N LEU A 165 -5.81 -4.68 -14.48
CA LEU A 165 -5.71 -3.48 -15.31
C LEU A 165 -5.02 -3.72 -16.66
N GLY A 166 -4.42 -4.88 -16.88
CA GLY A 166 -3.83 -5.27 -18.15
C GLY A 166 -2.31 -5.21 -18.21
N ALA A 167 -1.62 -5.00 -17.09
CA ALA A 167 -0.16 -5.04 -17.00
C ALA A 167 0.37 -6.40 -16.54
N CYS A 168 1.69 -6.59 -16.57
CA CYS A 168 2.43 -7.70 -15.98
C CYS A 168 3.20 -7.24 -14.75
N CYS A 169 3.29 -8.12 -13.73
CA CYS A 169 4.12 -7.87 -12.56
C CYS A 169 5.28 -8.85 -12.51
N ILE A 170 6.48 -8.34 -12.24
CA ILE A 170 7.73 -9.10 -12.22
C ILE A 170 8.43 -8.85 -10.89
N THR A 171 9.05 -9.88 -10.33
CA THR A 171 9.86 -9.74 -9.12
C THR A 171 11.06 -8.83 -9.42
N LEU A 172 11.24 -7.81 -8.58
CA LEU A 172 12.32 -6.84 -8.68
C LEU A 172 13.40 -7.13 -7.64
N HIS A 173 14.67 -7.04 -8.03
CA HIS A 173 15.82 -7.26 -7.16
C HIS A 173 16.95 -6.26 -7.41
N GLU A 174 17.96 -6.29 -6.54
CA GLU A 174 19.19 -5.48 -6.64
C GLU A 174 18.96 -3.95 -6.76
N PRO A 175 18.36 -3.30 -5.75
CA PRO A 175 17.98 -3.86 -4.43
C PRO A 175 16.57 -4.41 -4.37
N VAL A 176 16.34 -5.32 -3.42
CA VAL A 176 14.98 -5.61 -2.96
C VAL A 176 14.52 -4.40 -2.13
N VAL A 177 13.42 -3.80 -2.53
CA VAL A 177 12.78 -2.70 -1.78
C VAL A 177 11.59 -3.26 -1.04
N GLU A 178 11.60 -3.12 0.29
CA GLU A 178 10.55 -3.65 1.15
C GLU A 178 10.29 -2.72 2.32
N ARG A 179 9.06 -2.72 2.83
CA ARG A 179 8.66 -1.97 4.01
C ARG A 179 7.55 -2.67 4.78
N ALA A 180 7.63 -2.61 6.12
CA ALA A 180 6.56 -3.10 6.96
C ALA A 180 5.29 -2.25 6.81
N ILE A 181 4.14 -2.94 6.72
CA ILE A 181 2.81 -2.36 6.84
C ILE A 181 2.22 -2.85 8.16
N GLY A 182 1.57 -1.98 8.89
CA GLY A 182 1.00 -2.32 10.18
C GLY A 182 -0.14 -1.41 10.58
N VAL A 183 -0.69 -1.71 11.74
CA VAL A 183 -1.77 -0.93 12.35
C VAL A 183 -1.20 0.13 13.26
N LEU A 184 -1.66 1.36 13.08
CA LEU A 184 -1.35 2.52 13.90
C LEU A 184 -2.50 2.79 14.87
N THR A 185 -2.16 2.99 16.13
CA THR A 185 -3.06 3.39 17.20
C THR A 185 -2.46 4.50 18.02
N LYS A 186 -3.28 5.30 18.70
CA LYS A 186 -2.80 6.34 19.60
C LYS A 186 -2.55 5.77 20.99
N PRO A 187 -1.33 5.84 21.54
CA PRO A 187 -1.04 5.34 22.87
C PRO A 187 -1.84 6.09 23.93
N GLY A 188 -2.18 5.39 25.04
CA GLY A 188 -2.96 5.96 26.14
C GLY A 188 -4.46 6.12 25.86
N HIS A 189 -4.95 5.62 24.73
CA HIS A 189 -6.38 5.59 24.40
C HIS A 189 -6.82 4.15 24.15
N GLU A 190 -7.86 3.73 24.88
CA GLU A 190 -8.49 2.44 24.64
C GLU A 190 -9.32 2.50 23.35
N LEU A 191 -9.26 1.43 22.58
CA LEU A 191 -10.10 1.28 21.39
C LEU A 191 -11.55 1.03 21.81
N SER A 192 -12.50 1.59 21.08
CA SER A 192 -13.90 1.17 21.21
C SER A 192 -14.04 -0.33 20.93
N ALA A 193 -15.10 -0.95 21.43
CA ALA A 193 -15.33 -2.37 21.19
C ALA A 193 -15.42 -2.72 19.69
N ALA A 194 -15.92 -1.80 18.86
CA ALA A 194 -15.97 -1.98 17.40
C ALA A 194 -14.58 -1.88 16.78
N ALA A 195 -13.76 -0.93 17.23
CA ALA A 195 -12.39 -0.77 16.75
C ALA A 195 -11.50 -1.93 17.20
N GLN A 196 -11.66 -2.41 18.44
CA GLN A 196 -10.93 -3.59 18.92
C GLN A 196 -11.29 -4.84 18.11
N ALA A 197 -12.55 -5.08 17.82
CA ALA A 197 -12.97 -6.21 16.99
C ALA A 197 -12.43 -6.11 15.56
N MET A 198 -12.32 -4.90 15.00
CA MET A 198 -11.69 -4.70 13.69
C MET A 198 -10.18 -4.91 13.76
N PHE A 199 -9.53 -4.42 14.82
CA PHE A 199 -8.09 -4.65 15.05
C PHE A 199 -7.79 -6.15 15.09
N ASP A 200 -8.52 -6.93 15.87
CA ASP A 200 -8.36 -8.37 15.95
C ASP A 200 -8.55 -9.04 14.58
N CYS A 201 -9.55 -8.59 13.82
CA CYS A 201 -9.84 -9.09 12.48
C CYS A 201 -8.70 -8.82 11.47
N LEU A 202 -7.98 -7.70 11.59
CA LEU A 202 -6.81 -7.38 10.79
C LEU A 202 -5.67 -8.39 11.00
N PHE A 203 -5.51 -8.90 12.23
CA PHE A 203 -4.44 -9.83 12.60
C PHE A 203 -4.79 -11.31 12.41
N GLU A 204 -6.05 -11.65 12.19
CA GLU A 204 -6.46 -13.05 11.93
C GLU A 204 -6.07 -13.56 10.55
N ARG A 205 -5.75 -12.67 9.62
CA ARG A 205 -5.34 -13.04 8.27
C ARG A 205 -3.90 -13.56 8.29
N ALA A 206 -3.67 -14.74 7.72
CA ALA A 206 -2.33 -15.19 7.38
C ALA A 206 -1.81 -14.36 6.18
N TRP A 207 -0.64 -13.80 6.32
CA TRP A 207 0.05 -12.96 5.33
C TRP A 207 1.16 -13.74 4.60
#